data_aeabf17b180864632c60a0cb04c3808b
#
_entry.id   aeabf17b180864632c60a0cb04c3808b
#
_cell.length_a   1.000
_cell.length_b   1.000
_cell.length_c   1.000
_cell.angle_alpha   90.00
_cell.angle_beta   90.00
_cell.angle_gamma   90.00
#
_symmetry.space_group_name_H-M   'P 1'
#
loop_
_entity.id
_entity.type
_entity.pdbx_description
1 polymer ?
#
loop_
_entity_poly.entity_id
_entity_poly.type
_entity_poly.pdbx_seq_one_letter_code
_entity_poly.pdbx_strand_id
1 'polypeptide(L)'
;LFVPVTGFIIHPFVGAINKKFELRPAPEEVAHIFSVAVDELIHDENELEEKRNLRGYDMDIPYFLLSKHKVWGATAMILSEFKTVLKEVYDA
;
A
#
# COMPACT_ATOMS: atom_id res chain seq x y z
N LEU A 1 -4.43 9.70 -7.49
CA LEU A 1 -3.50 8.84 -8.19
C LEU A 1 -4.04 8.43 -9.56
N PHE A 2 -3.36 8.80 -10.61
CA PHE A 2 -3.69 8.36 -11.97
C PHE A 2 -3.02 7.02 -12.28
N VAL A 3 -3.80 6.07 -12.77
CA VAL A 3 -3.31 4.74 -13.14
C VAL A 3 -3.29 4.62 -14.67
N PRO A 4 -2.12 4.77 -15.32
CA PRO A 4 -2.05 4.85 -16.80
C PRO A 4 -2.60 3.62 -17.52
N VAL A 5 -2.44 2.43 -16.94
CA VAL A 5 -2.86 1.18 -17.57
C VAL A 5 -4.37 1.12 -17.76
N THR A 6 -5.12 1.65 -16.80
CA THR A 6 -6.60 1.62 -16.81
C THR A 6 -7.23 2.95 -17.23
N GLY A 7 -6.46 4.03 -17.17
CA GLY A 7 -6.98 5.39 -17.38
C GLY A 7 -7.82 5.92 -16.22
N PHE A 8 -7.91 5.19 -15.10
CA PHE A 8 -8.64 5.64 -13.93
C PHE A 8 -7.84 6.58 -13.06
N ILE A 9 -8.55 7.51 -12.40
CA ILE A 9 -8.00 8.35 -11.35
C ILE A 9 -8.54 7.81 -10.02
N ILE A 10 -7.63 7.46 -9.11
CA ILE A 10 -7.99 6.95 -7.79
C ILE A 10 -7.93 8.09 -6.77
N HIS A 11 -9.03 8.28 -6.04
CA HIS A 11 -9.11 9.23 -4.93
C HIS A 11 -9.17 8.45 -3.62
N PRO A 12 -8.05 8.23 -2.94
CA PRO A 12 -8.05 7.47 -1.69
C PRO A 12 -8.64 8.28 -0.54
N PHE A 13 -9.38 7.60 0.34
CA PHE A 13 -9.94 8.16 1.55
C PHE A 13 -9.50 7.33 2.74
N VAL A 14 -9.21 7.99 3.85
CA VAL A 14 -8.80 7.35 5.09
C VAL A 14 -9.86 7.60 6.15
N GLY A 15 -10.33 6.54 6.79
CA GLY A 15 -11.22 6.62 7.92
C GLY A 15 -10.53 6.10 9.18
N ALA A 16 -11.00 6.55 10.33
CA ALA A 16 -10.51 6.09 11.62
C ALA A 16 -11.68 5.63 12.48
N ILE A 17 -11.50 4.52 13.18
CA ILE A 17 -12.47 4.02 14.13
C ILE A 17 -11.75 3.58 15.40
N ASN A 18 -12.45 3.65 16.52
CA ASN A 18 -11.90 3.28 17.83
C ASN A 18 -12.54 2.03 18.44
N LYS A 19 -13.27 1.26 17.62
CA LYS A 19 -13.91 0.02 18.03
C LYS A 19 -13.31 -1.15 17.28
N LYS A 20 -13.14 -2.28 17.96
CA LYS A 20 -12.81 -3.52 17.29
C LYS A 20 -14.02 -4.03 16.51
N PHE A 21 -13.80 -4.47 15.31
CA PHE A 21 -14.82 -5.07 14.47
C PHE A 21 -14.20 -6.17 13.63
N GLU A 22 -15.04 -7.08 13.17
CA GLU A 22 -14.63 -8.17 12.32
C GLU A 22 -14.66 -7.75 10.86
N LEU A 23 -13.56 -7.98 10.15
CA LEU A 23 -13.49 -7.75 8.71
C LEU A 23 -13.97 -9.00 7.98
N ARG A 24 -14.92 -8.81 7.08
CA ARG A 24 -15.44 -9.89 6.25
C ARG A 24 -15.15 -9.63 4.78
N PRO A 25 -14.31 -10.44 4.14
CA PRO A 25 -14.03 -10.26 2.73
C PRO A 25 -15.24 -10.64 1.87
N ALA A 26 -15.45 -9.90 0.78
CA ALA A 26 -16.39 -10.30 -0.25
C ALA A 26 -15.76 -11.49 -1.01
N PRO A 27 -16.32 -12.71 -0.94
CA PRO A 27 -15.66 -13.91 -1.47
C PRO A 27 -15.33 -13.84 -2.96
N GLU A 28 -16.10 -13.09 -3.72
CA GLU A 28 -15.92 -12.95 -5.17
C GLU A 28 -14.85 -11.93 -5.55
N GLU A 29 -14.51 -11.01 -4.66
CA GLU A 29 -13.62 -9.89 -4.97
C GLU A 29 -12.32 -9.91 -4.17
N VAL A 30 -12.35 -10.49 -2.97
CA VAL A 30 -11.24 -10.43 -2.04
C VAL A 30 -10.81 -11.84 -1.65
N ALA A 31 -9.59 -12.22 -2.04
CA ALA A 31 -9.03 -13.52 -1.72
C ALA A 31 -8.48 -13.57 -0.28
N HIS A 32 -7.99 -12.45 0.24
CA HIS A 32 -7.32 -12.40 1.53
C HIS A 32 -7.38 -11.00 2.15
N ILE A 33 -7.59 -10.95 3.47
CA ILE A 33 -7.54 -9.71 4.25
C ILE A 33 -6.49 -9.87 5.35
N PHE A 34 -5.69 -8.85 5.57
CA PHE A 34 -4.77 -8.81 6.70
C PHE A 34 -4.66 -7.39 7.24
N SER A 35 -4.32 -7.28 8.51
CA SER A 35 -4.10 -6.00 9.18
C SER A 35 -2.61 -5.70 9.28
N VAL A 36 -2.27 -4.44 9.25
CA VAL A 36 -0.89 -3.95 9.34
C VAL A 36 -0.81 -2.91 10.44
N ALA A 37 0.19 -3.04 11.31
CA ALA A 37 0.45 -2.01 12.30
C ALA A 37 1.00 -0.75 11.61
N VAL A 38 0.60 0.42 12.11
CA VAL A 38 1.10 1.70 11.60
C VAL A 38 2.63 1.77 11.69
N ASP A 39 3.21 1.27 12.78
CA ASP A 39 4.66 1.23 12.95
C ASP A 39 5.36 0.46 11.84
N GLU A 40 4.77 -0.63 11.38
CA GLU A 40 5.34 -1.43 10.28
C GLU A 40 5.33 -0.65 8.97
N LEU A 41 4.25 0.09 8.72
CA LEU A 41 4.13 0.90 7.50
C LEU A 41 5.15 2.04 7.47
N ILE A 42 5.36 2.73 8.59
CA ILE A 42 6.22 3.90 8.64
C ILE A 42 7.72 3.58 8.69
N HIS A 43 8.11 2.32 8.94
CA HIS A 43 9.51 1.90 8.92
C HIS A 43 10.04 1.87 7.49
N ASP A 44 11.08 2.67 7.23
CA ASP A 44 11.64 2.77 5.87
C ASP A 44 12.21 1.44 5.36
N GLU A 45 12.67 0.57 6.25
CA GLU A 45 13.20 -0.75 5.87
C GLU A 45 12.15 -1.69 5.28
N ASN A 46 10.85 -1.40 5.46
CA ASN A 46 9.77 -2.18 4.89
C ASN A 46 9.33 -1.67 3.51
N GLU A 47 9.91 -0.58 3.04
CA GLU A 47 9.69 -0.03 1.71
C GLU A 47 10.91 -0.35 0.85
N LEU A 48 10.71 -1.21 -0.14
CA LEU A 48 11.77 -1.82 -0.92
C LEU A 48 11.56 -1.60 -2.41
N GLU A 49 12.55 -1.99 -3.20
CA GLU A 49 12.45 -1.94 -4.66
C GLU A 49 12.87 -3.29 -5.25
N GLU A 50 12.21 -3.67 -6.32
CA GLU A 50 12.50 -4.87 -7.07
C GLU A 50 12.76 -4.52 -8.52
N LYS A 51 13.82 -5.08 -9.09
CA LYS A 51 14.11 -4.92 -10.52
C LYS A 51 13.26 -5.86 -11.33
N ARG A 52 12.52 -5.33 -12.29
CA ARG A 52 11.74 -6.10 -13.24
C ARG A 52 11.94 -5.61 -14.65
N ASN A 53 11.96 -6.55 -15.58
CA ASN A 53 11.90 -6.23 -17.00
C ASN A 53 10.44 -6.23 -17.43
N LEU A 54 9.93 -5.05 -17.77
CA LEU A 54 8.57 -4.87 -18.26
C LEU A 54 8.62 -4.31 -19.68
N ARG A 55 8.06 -5.09 -20.62
CA ARG A 55 8.00 -4.70 -22.03
C ARG A 55 9.37 -4.31 -22.61
N GLY A 56 10.43 -5.03 -22.23
CA GLY A 56 11.78 -4.78 -22.70
C GLY A 56 12.54 -3.69 -21.95
N TYR A 57 11.96 -3.08 -20.93
CA TYR A 57 12.61 -2.07 -20.10
C TYR A 57 12.87 -2.61 -18.70
N ASP A 58 14.09 -2.39 -18.21
CA ASP A 58 14.43 -2.67 -16.83
C ASP A 58 13.91 -1.53 -15.95
N MET A 59 13.06 -1.89 -14.96
CA MET A 59 12.44 -0.93 -14.07
C MET A 59 12.64 -1.33 -12.62
N ASP A 60 12.84 -0.35 -11.76
CA ASP A 60 12.82 -0.52 -10.32
C ASP A 60 11.38 -0.30 -9.85
N ILE A 61 10.75 -1.35 -9.34
CA ILE A 61 9.36 -1.31 -8.90
C ILE A 61 9.32 -1.27 -7.39
N PRO A 62 8.74 -0.20 -6.80
CA PRO A 62 8.61 -0.11 -5.35
C PRO A 62 7.55 -1.07 -4.82
N TYR A 63 7.80 -1.60 -3.63
CA TYR A 63 6.84 -2.40 -2.91
C TYR A 63 7.03 -2.27 -1.41
N PHE A 64 6.00 -2.63 -0.64
CA PHE A 64 6.08 -2.74 0.80
C PHE A 64 6.07 -4.19 1.21
N LEU A 65 6.86 -4.53 2.21
CA LEU A 65 6.77 -5.82 2.88
C LEU A 65 6.02 -5.61 4.20
N LEU A 66 4.74 -5.99 4.24
CA LEU A 66 3.85 -5.74 5.36
C LEU A 66 3.19 -7.05 5.80
N SER A 67 3.30 -7.36 7.08
CA SER A 67 2.77 -8.63 7.65
C SER A 67 3.19 -9.85 6.81
N LYS A 68 4.44 -9.85 6.33
CA LYS A 68 5.01 -10.89 5.45
C LYS A 68 4.38 -10.95 4.06
N HIS A 69 3.56 -9.95 3.70
CA HIS A 69 2.97 -9.84 2.36
C HIS A 69 3.68 -8.77 1.55
N LYS A 70 3.88 -9.07 0.28
CA LYS A 70 4.43 -8.11 -0.68
C LYS A 70 3.28 -7.28 -1.25
N VAL A 71 3.29 -5.98 -0.97
CA VAL A 71 2.27 -5.04 -1.45
C VAL A 71 2.90 -4.12 -2.48
N TRP A 72 2.40 -4.14 -3.68
CA TRP A 72 2.97 -3.40 -4.82
C TRP A 72 1.88 -2.76 -5.68
N GLY A 73 2.26 -2.13 -6.78
CA GLY A 73 1.32 -1.50 -7.70
C GLY A 73 0.67 -0.25 -7.14
N ALA A 74 -0.56 0.02 -7.56
CA ALA A 74 -1.32 1.20 -7.15
C ALA A 74 -1.50 1.26 -5.62
N THR A 75 -1.74 0.13 -4.98
CA THR A 75 -1.86 0.06 -3.52
C THR A 75 -0.59 0.54 -2.82
N ALA A 76 0.58 0.11 -3.29
CA ALA A 76 1.86 0.55 -2.73
C ALA A 76 2.05 2.06 -2.91
N MET A 77 1.65 2.62 -4.04
CA MET A 77 1.75 4.06 -4.30
C MET A 77 0.86 4.87 -3.35
N ILE A 78 -0.36 4.40 -3.12
CA ILE A 78 -1.29 5.01 -2.16
C ILE A 78 -0.72 4.95 -0.74
N LEU A 79 -0.19 3.79 -0.35
CA LEU A 79 0.42 3.60 0.97
C LEU A 79 1.67 4.47 1.15
N SER A 80 2.46 4.68 0.10
CA SER A 80 3.63 5.55 0.16
C SER A 80 3.23 7.00 0.46
N GLU A 81 2.18 7.50 -0.18
CA GLU A 81 1.64 8.83 0.12
C GLU A 81 1.11 8.92 1.55
N PHE A 82 0.37 7.91 1.97
CA PHE A 82 -0.17 7.84 3.35
C PHE A 82 0.95 7.78 4.38
N LYS A 83 1.99 6.99 4.13
CA LYS A 83 3.18 6.93 4.98
C LYS A 83 3.81 8.30 5.17
N THR A 84 3.94 9.08 4.11
CA THR A 84 4.48 10.43 4.17
C THR A 84 3.67 11.31 5.13
N VAL A 85 2.35 11.25 5.04
CA VAL A 85 1.45 11.98 5.94
C VAL A 85 1.61 11.51 7.39
N LEU A 86 1.66 10.20 7.61
CA LEU A 86 1.84 9.63 8.94
C LEU A 86 3.16 10.05 9.58
N LYS A 87 4.25 10.06 8.82
CA LYS A 87 5.56 10.47 9.32
C LYS A 87 5.56 11.94 9.76
N GLU A 88 4.86 12.82 9.08
CA GLU A 88 4.72 14.20 9.49
C GLU A 88 4.05 14.33 10.86
N VAL A 89 3.07 13.46 11.15
CA VAL A 89 2.37 13.46 12.44
C VAL A 89 3.24 12.87 13.55
N TYR A 90 3.92 11.77 13.28
CA TYR A 90 4.72 11.05 14.28
C TYR A 90 6.06 11.72 14.57
N ASP A 91 6.62 12.40 13.58
CA ASP A 91 7.92 13.08 13.72
C ASP A 91 7.77 14.54 14.21
N ALA A 92 6.54 15.02 14.35
CA ALA A 92 6.26 16.40 14.74
C ALA A 92 6.54 16.67 16.24
#